data_bfc89ebf8f764a344bb7b66911f1ffd8
#
_entry.id   bfc89ebf8f764a344bb7b66911f1ffd8
#
_cell.length_a   1.000
_cell.length_b   1.000
_cell.length_c   1.000
_cell.angle_alpha   90.00
_cell.angle_beta   90.00
_cell.angle_gamma   90.00
#
_symmetry.space_group_name_H-M   'P 1'
#
loop_
_entity.id
_entity.type
_entity.pdbx_description
1 polymer ?
#
loop_
_entity_poly.entity_id
_entity_poly.type
_entity_poly.pdbx_seq_one_letter_code
_entity_poly.pdbx_strand_id
1 'polypeptide(L)'
;MENESCNLYLEASASGIEVAWFSLAVEQSMAIQFEDTYAIALDPSKIASRAEANTLLAHELGHCKTGSFYNPYAKLDIRERHEIRADKWAIHRLIPVYKLDLAVAEGYTTLWDLADYFGVTEDFMRKAVC
;
A
#
# COMPACT_ATOMS: atom_id res chain seq x y z
N MET A 1 -16.79 10.75 -2.04
CA MET A 1 -15.92 9.62 -1.70
C MET A 1 -14.82 10.09 -0.76
N GLU A 2 -14.52 9.33 0.24
CA GLU A 2 -13.47 9.69 1.18
C GLU A 2 -12.10 9.70 0.51
N ASN A 3 -11.22 10.57 0.98
CA ASN A 3 -9.86 10.63 0.50
C ASN A 3 -9.02 9.55 1.21
N GLU A 4 -8.82 8.43 0.56
CA GLU A 4 -8.09 7.29 1.13
C GLU A 4 -6.64 7.62 1.47
N SER A 5 -5.99 8.52 0.71
CA SER A 5 -4.66 9.02 1.08
C SER A 5 -4.66 9.63 2.47
N CYS A 6 -5.62 10.51 2.72
CA CYS A 6 -5.74 11.18 4.01
C CYS A 6 -5.97 10.16 5.12
N ASN A 7 -6.83 9.18 4.89
CA ASN A 7 -7.12 8.14 5.86
C ASN A 7 -5.88 7.28 6.18
N LEU A 8 -5.07 6.96 5.17
CA LEU A 8 -3.84 6.20 5.37
C LEU A 8 -2.81 6.99 6.17
N TYR A 9 -2.67 8.28 5.92
CA TYR A 9 -1.77 9.14 6.70
C TYR A 9 -2.23 9.23 8.15
N LEU A 10 -3.52 9.38 8.37
CA LEU A 10 -4.08 9.43 9.73
C LEU A 10 -3.86 8.12 10.46
N GLU A 11 -4.04 7.00 9.78
CA GLU A 11 -3.79 5.69 10.37
C GLU A 11 -2.32 5.52 10.75
N ALA A 12 -1.40 5.93 9.88
CA ALA A 12 0.03 5.87 10.16
C ALA A 12 0.36 6.71 11.39
N SER A 13 -0.12 7.94 11.44
CA SER A 13 0.10 8.85 12.56
C SER A 13 -0.45 8.28 13.87
N ALA A 14 -1.65 7.72 13.84
CA ALA A 14 -2.28 7.12 15.01
C ALA A 14 -1.49 5.91 15.52
N SER A 15 -0.76 5.24 14.64
CA SER A 15 0.06 4.08 14.98
C SER A 15 1.51 4.45 15.31
N GLY A 16 1.83 5.74 15.35
CA GLY A 16 3.19 6.20 15.63
C GLY A 16 4.17 5.97 14.48
N ILE A 17 3.67 5.83 13.27
CA ILE A 17 4.49 5.61 12.08
C ILE A 17 4.68 6.95 11.36
N GLU A 18 5.93 7.37 11.23
CA GLU A 18 6.25 8.59 10.52
C GLU A 18 6.29 8.34 9.03
N VAL A 19 5.65 9.21 8.25
CA VAL A 19 5.69 9.15 6.79
C VAL A 19 6.43 10.38 6.29
N ALA A 20 7.52 10.17 5.56
CA ALA A 20 8.37 11.24 5.05
C ALA A 20 8.54 11.15 3.54
N TRP A 21 8.72 12.31 2.91
CA TRP A 21 8.90 12.41 1.47
C TRP A 21 10.32 12.88 1.18
N PHE A 22 11.14 12.03 0.59
CA PHE A 22 12.50 12.39 0.19
C PHE A 22 13.04 11.43 -0.88
N SER A 23 14.13 11.83 -1.53
CA SER A 23 14.75 11.02 -2.57
C SER A 23 15.30 9.71 -2.03
N LEU A 24 14.99 8.63 -2.73
CA LEU A 24 15.54 7.30 -2.46
C LEU A 24 16.45 6.89 -3.62
N ALA A 25 17.43 6.04 -3.35
CA ALA A 25 18.42 5.64 -4.35
C ALA A 25 17.78 4.88 -5.51
N VAL A 26 16.96 3.89 -5.21
CA VAL A 26 16.38 2.99 -6.22
C VAL A 26 14.86 2.88 -6.06
N GLU A 27 14.38 2.62 -4.84
CA GLU A 27 12.98 2.32 -4.57
C GLU A 27 12.09 3.56 -4.70
N GLN A 28 10.81 3.33 -5.02
CA GLN A 28 9.79 4.37 -4.99
C GLN A 28 9.34 4.66 -3.55
N SER A 29 9.40 3.65 -2.71
CA SER A 29 8.99 3.74 -1.30
C SER A 29 9.71 2.69 -0.50
N MET A 30 9.76 2.87 0.82
CA MET A 30 10.29 1.84 1.72
C MET A 30 9.74 2.02 3.13
N ALA A 31 9.62 0.89 3.83
CA ALA A 31 9.31 0.86 5.25
C ALA A 31 10.57 0.51 6.02
N ILE A 32 10.80 1.22 7.12
CA ILE A 32 11.98 1.06 7.95
C ILE A 32 11.54 0.75 9.37
N GLN A 33 12.13 -0.29 9.93
CA GLN A 33 11.98 -0.63 11.33
C GLN A 33 13.28 -0.24 12.04
N PHE A 34 13.18 0.61 13.04
CA PHE A 34 14.32 1.01 13.84
C PHE A 34 13.96 0.90 15.32
N GLU A 35 14.54 -0.07 16.01
CA GLU A 35 14.19 -0.41 17.39
C GLU A 35 12.69 -0.68 17.49
N ASP A 36 11.96 0.12 18.26
CA ASP A 36 10.52 -0.05 18.47
C ASP A 36 9.69 0.90 17.61
N THR A 37 10.32 1.59 16.66
CA THR A 37 9.62 2.57 15.83
C THR A 37 9.64 2.15 14.36
N TYR A 38 8.69 2.70 13.61
CA TYR A 38 8.58 2.48 12.18
C TYR A 38 8.52 3.81 11.45
N ALA A 39 9.06 3.83 10.25
CA ALA A 39 8.97 4.98 9.37
C ALA A 39 8.74 4.51 7.93
N ILE A 40 8.08 5.34 7.15
CA ILE A 40 7.84 5.08 5.74
C ILE A 40 8.40 6.26 4.95
N ALA A 41 9.18 5.95 3.91
CA ALA A 41 9.68 6.95 2.99
C ALA A 41 9.01 6.77 1.63
N LEU A 42 8.64 7.90 1.01
CA LEU A 42 8.08 7.94 -0.33
C LEU A 42 8.91 8.90 -1.16
N ASP A 43 9.33 8.50 -2.34
CA ASP A 43 10.12 9.35 -3.23
C ASP A 43 9.20 10.07 -4.22
N PRO A 44 8.97 11.39 -4.04
CA PRO A 44 8.03 12.11 -4.89
C PRO A 44 8.47 12.17 -6.35
N SER A 45 9.78 12.07 -6.63
CA SER A 45 10.29 12.11 -8.01
C SER A 45 9.99 10.83 -8.78
N LYS A 46 9.63 9.74 -8.11
CA LYS A 46 9.38 8.43 -8.72
C LYS A 46 7.90 8.03 -8.69
N ILE A 47 7.03 8.89 -8.17
CA ILE A 47 5.60 8.61 -8.02
C ILE A 47 4.83 9.51 -8.97
N ALA A 48 4.12 8.91 -9.93
CA ALA A 48 3.49 9.64 -11.02
C ALA A 48 2.06 10.09 -10.73
N SER A 49 1.37 9.47 -9.76
CA SER A 49 -0.05 9.74 -9.52
C SER A 49 -0.41 9.53 -8.06
N ARG A 50 -1.58 10.07 -7.69
CA ARG A 50 -2.15 9.84 -6.35
C ARG A 50 -2.46 8.36 -6.13
N ALA A 51 -2.97 7.68 -7.14
CA ALA A 51 -3.25 6.24 -7.07
C ALA A 51 -1.99 5.44 -6.75
N GLU A 52 -0.87 5.80 -7.39
CA GLU A 52 0.41 5.16 -7.13
C GLU A 52 0.88 5.44 -5.70
N ALA A 53 0.76 6.69 -5.24
CA ALA A 53 1.12 7.06 -3.88
C ALA A 53 0.28 6.30 -2.85
N ASN A 54 -1.03 6.19 -3.06
CA ASN A 54 -1.92 5.45 -2.18
C ASN A 54 -1.54 3.98 -2.10
N THR A 55 -1.28 3.37 -3.24
CA THR A 55 -0.90 1.97 -3.34
C THR A 55 0.41 1.72 -2.59
N LEU A 56 1.42 2.56 -2.84
CA LEU A 56 2.71 2.43 -2.18
C LEU A 56 2.62 2.63 -0.68
N LEU A 57 1.90 3.67 -0.24
CA LEU A 57 1.73 3.92 1.18
C LEU A 57 1.03 2.76 1.89
N ALA A 58 -0.03 2.22 1.29
CA ALA A 58 -0.74 1.08 1.85
C ALA A 58 0.16 -0.16 1.94
N HIS A 59 0.97 -0.41 0.93
CA HIS A 59 1.93 -1.50 0.91
C HIS A 59 2.95 -1.37 2.04
N GLU A 60 3.54 -0.18 2.20
CA GLU A 60 4.53 0.05 3.25
C GLU A 60 3.90 -0.01 4.64
N LEU A 61 2.67 0.48 4.80
CA LEU A 61 1.92 0.29 6.04
C LEU A 61 1.70 -1.19 6.32
N GLY A 62 1.48 -1.99 5.28
CA GLY A 62 1.35 -3.43 5.40
C GLY A 62 2.58 -4.07 6.01
N HIS A 63 3.77 -3.65 5.60
CA HIS A 63 5.01 -4.11 6.22
C HIS A 63 5.05 -3.77 7.71
N CYS A 64 4.70 -2.54 8.05
CA CYS A 64 4.71 -2.08 9.45
C CYS A 64 3.66 -2.81 10.30
N LYS A 65 2.45 -2.96 9.79
CA LYS A 65 1.32 -3.55 10.53
C LYS A 65 1.47 -5.05 10.75
N THR A 66 2.12 -5.74 9.82
CA THR A 66 2.33 -7.19 9.92
C THR A 66 3.69 -7.58 10.46
N GLY A 67 4.58 -6.61 10.64
CA GLY A 67 5.96 -6.88 11.02
C GLY A 67 6.74 -7.62 9.94
N SER A 68 6.34 -7.47 8.68
CA SER A 68 6.92 -8.21 7.54
C SER A 68 8.15 -7.52 6.97
N PHE A 69 9.22 -7.53 7.75
CA PHE A 69 10.53 -7.01 7.35
C PHE A 69 11.48 -8.15 7.09
N TYR A 70 12.36 -7.98 6.12
CA TYR A 70 13.34 -9.01 5.77
C TYR A 70 14.70 -8.38 5.52
N ASN A 71 15.74 -9.20 5.73
CA ASN A 71 17.10 -8.82 5.40
C ASN A 71 17.24 -8.74 3.87
N PRO A 72 17.88 -7.68 3.31
CA PRO A 72 18.08 -7.56 1.85
C PRO A 72 18.79 -8.76 1.22
N TYR A 73 19.52 -9.52 2.02
CA TYR A 73 20.23 -10.71 1.55
C TYR A 73 19.46 -12.01 1.79
N ALA A 74 18.21 -11.93 2.26
CA ALA A 74 17.37 -13.09 2.46
C ALA A 74 17.10 -13.79 1.13
N LYS A 75 16.78 -15.08 1.18
CA LYS A 75 16.41 -15.84 0.00
C LYS A 75 15.17 -15.23 -0.66
N LEU A 76 15.07 -15.35 -1.98
CA LEU A 76 14.00 -14.75 -2.77
C LEU A 76 12.61 -15.17 -2.28
N ASP A 77 12.42 -16.45 -1.97
CA ASP A 77 11.14 -16.95 -1.50
C ASP A 77 10.73 -16.34 -0.15
N ILE A 78 11.69 -16.06 0.73
CA ILE A 78 11.43 -15.39 2.00
C ILE A 78 11.00 -13.95 1.76
N ARG A 79 11.71 -13.24 0.86
CA ARG A 79 11.36 -11.86 0.52
C ARG A 79 9.96 -11.79 -0.10
N GLU A 80 9.65 -12.70 -1.00
CA GLU A 80 8.34 -12.75 -1.65
C GLU A 80 7.21 -12.98 -0.65
N ARG A 81 7.41 -13.83 0.35
CA ARG A 81 6.39 -14.06 1.41
C ARG A 81 6.08 -12.78 2.18
N HIS A 82 7.12 -12.01 2.51
CA HIS A 82 6.95 -10.75 3.22
C HIS A 82 6.23 -9.72 2.35
N GLU A 83 6.57 -9.65 1.07
CA GLU A 83 5.91 -8.76 0.11
C GLU A 83 4.43 -9.13 -0.07
N ILE A 84 4.13 -10.41 -0.20
CA ILE A 84 2.76 -10.91 -0.32
C ILE A 84 1.96 -10.57 0.94
N ARG A 85 2.56 -10.72 2.12
CA ARG A 85 1.89 -10.40 3.39
C ARG A 85 1.55 -8.92 3.47
N ALA A 86 2.46 -8.06 3.07
CA ALA A 86 2.22 -6.61 3.02
C ALA A 86 1.11 -6.28 2.02
N ASP A 87 1.13 -6.87 0.83
CA ASP A 87 0.09 -6.68 -0.18
C ASP A 87 -1.28 -7.14 0.32
N LYS A 88 -1.35 -8.28 0.97
CA LYS A 88 -2.61 -8.79 1.52
C LYS A 88 -3.19 -7.83 2.55
N TRP A 89 -2.36 -7.31 3.43
CA TRP A 89 -2.81 -6.32 4.40
C TRP A 89 -3.36 -5.08 3.68
N ALA A 90 -2.63 -4.57 2.69
CA ALA A 90 -3.01 -3.37 1.94
C ALA A 90 -4.33 -3.60 1.18
N ILE A 91 -4.50 -4.77 0.56
CA ILE A 91 -5.72 -5.13 -0.16
C ILE A 91 -6.91 -5.16 0.80
N HIS A 92 -6.79 -5.82 1.94
CA HIS A 92 -7.87 -5.88 2.93
C HIS A 92 -8.22 -4.50 3.46
N ARG A 93 -7.22 -3.64 3.60
CA ARG A 93 -7.43 -2.28 4.11
C ARG A 93 -8.14 -1.39 3.11
N LEU A 94 -7.71 -1.42 1.84
CA LEU A 94 -8.22 -0.51 0.81
C LEU A 94 -9.41 -1.06 0.05
N ILE A 95 -9.49 -2.38 -0.14
CA ILE A 95 -10.49 -3.04 -0.98
C ILE A 95 -11.15 -4.17 -0.19
N PRO A 96 -11.81 -3.86 0.94
CA PRO A 96 -12.55 -4.90 1.64
C PRO A 96 -13.68 -5.44 0.78
N VAL A 97 -13.99 -6.73 0.94
CA VAL A 97 -14.94 -7.43 0.08
C VAL A 97 -16.28 -6.70 -0.02
N TYR A 98 -16.80 -6.19 1.10
CA TYR A 98 -18.09 -5.50 1.09
C TYR A 98 -18.08 -4.24 0.22
N LYS A 99 -16.96 -3.50 0.20
CA LYS A 99 -16.82 -2.32 -0.66
C LYS A 99 -16.70 -2.71 -2.12
N LEU A 100 -16.01 -3.82 -2.40
CA LEU A 100 -15.91 -4.34 -3.76
C LEU A 100 -17.29 -4.75 -4.27
N ASP A 101 -18.07 -5.45 -3.46
CA ASP A 101 -19.43 -5.83 -3.81
C ASP A 101 -20.31 -4.63 -4.11
N LEU A 102 -20.19 -3.57 -3.31
CA LEU A 102 -20.92 -2.32 -3.54
C LEU A 102 -20.52 -1.66 -4.86
N ALA A 103 -19.22 -1.61 -5.14
CA ALA A 103 -18.72 -1.01 -6.38
C ALA A 103 -19.26 -1.75 -7.61
N VAL A 104 -19.21 -3.08 -7.57
CA VAL A 104 -19.74 -3.91 -8.67
C VAL A 104 -21.25 -3.70 -8.84
N ALA A 105 -21.99 -3.63 -7.72
CA ALA A 105 -23.43 -3.37 -7.76
C ALA A 105 -23.76 -2.00 -8.35
N GLU A 106 -22.87 -1.03 -8.19
CA GLU A 106 -23.02 0.32 -8.76
C GLU A 106 -22.61 0.39 -10.24
N GLY A 107 -22.09 -0.68 -10.80
CA GLY A 107 -21.73 -0.76 -12.22
C GLY A 107 -20.24 -0.67 -12.52
N TYR A 108 -19.40 -0.64 -11.50
CA TYR A 108 -17.93 -0.62 -11.68
C TYR A 108 -17.44 -2.05 -11.84
N THR A 109 -17.34 -2.51 -13.09
CA THR A 109 -17.07 -3.93 -13.40
C THR A 109 -15.76 -4.20 -14.13
N THR A 110 -15.13 -3.16 -14.70
CA THR A 110 -13.84 -3.33 -15.35
C THR A 110 -12.72 -3.09 -14.34
N LEU A 111 -11.55 -3.67 -14.60
CA LEU A 111 -10.38 -3.47 -13.77
C LEU A 111 -10.06 -1.98 -13.63
N TRP A 112 -10.10 -1.24 -14.70
CA TRP A 112 -9.86 0.18 -14.77
C TRP A 112 -10.84 0.96 -13.87
N ASP A 113 -12.14 0.71 -14.05
CA ASP A 113 -13.18 1.38 -13.27
C ASP A 113 -13.02 1.12 -11.78
N LEU A 114 -12.71 -0.12 -11.42
CA LEU A 114 -12.50 -0.49 -10.02
C LEU A 114 -11.25 0.17 -9.45
N ALA A 115 -10.17 0.25 -10.22
CA ALA A 115 -8.95 0.93 -9.77
C ALA A 115 -9.24 2.41 -9.49
N ASP A 116 -9.97 3.08 -10.38
CA ASP A 116 -10.36 4.48 -10.18
C ASP A 116 -11.26 4.64 -8.95
N TYR A 117 -12.22 3.75 -8.79
CA TYR A 117 -13.16 3.78 -7.65
C TYR A 117 -12.42 3.73 -6.32
N PHE A 118 -11.42 2.86 -6.21
CA PHE A 118 -10.66 2.66 -4.97
C PHE A 118 -9.44 3.57 -4.85
N GLY A 119 -9.11 4.32 -5.89
CA GLY A 119 -7.95 5.21 -5.87
C GLY A 119 -6.62 4.48 -5.81
N VAL A 120 -6.52 3.36 -6.48
CA VAL A 120 -5.32 2.51 -6.52
C VAL A 120 -4.88 2.28 -7.96
N THR A 121 -3.69 1.70 -8.13
CA THR A 121 -3.20 1.35 -9.46
C THR A 121 -3.93 0.12 -10.01
N GLU A 122 -3.94 -0.03 -11.33
CA GLU A 122 -4.53 -1.20 -11.97
C GLU A 122 -3.84 -2.49 -11.55
N ASP A 123 -2.52 -2.46 -11.42
CA ASP A 123 -1.74 -3.63 -10.98
C ASP A 123 -2.16 -4.08 -9.58
N PHE A 124 -2.35 -3.13 -8.67
CA PHE A 124 -2.81 -3.42 -7.32
C PHE A 124 -4.23 -3.99 -7.35
N MET A 125 -5.11 -3.38 -8.15
CA MET A 125 -6.48 -3.86 -8.29
C MET A 125 -6.52 -5.27 -8.86
N ARG A 126 -5.65 -5.57 -9.82
CA ARG A 126 -5.54 -6.91 -10.39
C ARG A 126 -5.17 -7.94 -9.33
N LYS A 127 -4.22 -7.61 -8.47
CA LYS A 127 -3.86 -8.50 -7.34
C LYS A 127 -5.03 -8.72 -6.39
N ALA A 128 -5.88 -7.72 -6.21
CA ALA A 128 -7.02 -7.82 -5.29
C ALA A 128 -8.13 -8.74 -5.83
N VAL A 129 -8.35 -8.78 -7.14
CA VAL A 129 -9.47 -9.51 -7.74
C VAL A 129 -9.07 -10.83 -8.40
N CYS A 130 -7.78 -11.09 -8.55
CA CYS A 130 -7.28 -12.34 -9.14
C CYS A 130 -6.62 -13.29 -8.09
#